data_fb9891cdd8400bac10490349cc91971c
#
_entry.id   fb9891cdd8400bac10490349cc91971c
#
_cell.length_a   1.000
_cell.length_b   1.000
_cell.length_c   1.000
_cell.angle_alpha   90.00
_cell.angle_beta   90.00
_cell.angle_gamma   90.00
#
_symmetry.space_group_name_H-M   'P 1'
#
loop_
_entity.id
_entity.type
_entity.pdbx_description
1 polymer ?
#
loop_
_entity_poly.entity_id
_entity_poly.type
_entity_poly.pdbx_seq_one_letter_code
_entity_poly.pdbx_strand_id
1 'polypeptide(L)'
;MSNLPEVKIGVVAVSRDCFPESLSVNRRKALMKAYTEKYGTDSVYECPVCIVESEIHMVQALEDIKKAGCNALCVYLGNFGPEISETLLAKHFDGPAMFIAAAEETQNDLVGGRGDAYCGMLNASYNLKLRNIKAYIPENPVGTAAECADMLHEFIPIARAIVGLSDLKIISFGPRPLNFLACNAPIKQLYNLGVEIEENSELDLFEAFKKHDGDERIPAKVKEMEAELGAGNHKPEVLPKLAQYELTLLDWIEAHKGYRKYVAIAGKCWPAFQTQFGFVPCYVNSRLTGMGIPVSCEVDIYGCLSEFIGTCVSADTVTLLDINNTVPDDMYEESIKGKFNYTHNDTFMGFHCGNTNSKKLTSCNMKYQMIMARTLPEEVTQGTLEGDILPGDITFYRLQSTADSKLRAYIAQGEVLPVATRSFGGIGIFAIPEMGRFYRHVLIEKNFPHHGAVAFGHFGKALYEVFKYIGVPVEDLNFNQPKGMLYPTENPF
;
A
#
# COMPACT_ATOMS: atom_id res chain seq x y z
N MET A 1 11.00 0.54 -9.25
CA MET A 1 11.24 0.93 -7.84
C MET A 1 12.00 -0.20 -7.16
N SER A 2 13.19 0.04 -6.66
CA SER A 2 14.02 -1.01 -6.01
C SER A 2 13.45 -1.49 -4.66
N ASN A 3 12.57 -0.71 -4.05
CA ASN A 3 11.93 -0.98 -2.75
C ASN A 3 10.51 -1.57 -2.89
N LEU A 4 10.18 -2.12 -4.06
CA LEU A 4 8.88 -2.74 -4.34
C LEU A 4 9.04 -4.26 -4.38
N PRO A 5 8.26 -5.03 -3.60
CA PRO A 5 8.32 -6.49 -3.62
C PRO A 5 7.90 -7.08 -4.97
N GLU A 6 8.68 -8.01 -5.48
CA GLU A 6 8.26 -8.85 -6.59
C GLU A 6 7.44 -10.03 -6.06
N VAL A 7 6.42 -10.43 -6.81
CA VAL A 7 5.54 -11.55 -6.46
C VAL A 7 5.62 -12.65 -7.50
N LYS A 8 5.86 -13.88 -7.03
CA LYS A 8 5.78 -15.09 -7.85
C LYS A 8 4.86 -16.10 -7.16
N ILE A 9 3.72 -16.36 -7.76
CA ILE A 9 2.67 -17.23 -7.23
C ILE A 9 2.92 -18.66 -7.70
N GLY A 10 3.14 -19.59 -6.77
CA GLY A 10 3.14 -21.03 -7.07
C GLY A 10 1.70 -21.55 -7.14
N VAL A 11 1.28 -22.04 -8.30
CA VAL A 11 -0.07 -22.60 -8.51
C VAL A 11 -0.02 -24.10 -8.32
N VAL A 12 -0.64 -24.60 -7.25
CA VAL A 12 -0.66 -26.03 -6.86
C VAL A 12 -2.07 -26.58 -7.01
N ALA A 13 -2.26 -27.56 -7.91
CA ALA A 13 -3.53 -28.26 -8.04
C ALA A 13 -3.70 -29.32 -6.95
N VAL A 14 -4.94 -29.47 -6.50
CA VAL A 14 -5.32 -30.50 -5.51
C VAL A 14 -6.44 -31.38 -6.06
N SER A 15 -6.49 -32.64 -5.60
CA SER A 15 -7.47 -33.62 -6.06
C SER A 15 -7.87 -34.55 -4.91
N ARG A 16 -9.16 -34.83 -4.79
CA ARG A 16 -9.65 -35.92 -3.97
C ARG A 16 -9.48 -37.25 -4.70
N ASP A 17 -9.18 -38.32 -4.00
CA ASP A 17 -8.85 -39.64 -4.59
C ASP A 17 -10.00 -40.28 -5.36
N CYS A 18 -11.25 -39.99 -4.99
CA CYS A 18 -12.43 -40.47 -5.68
C CYS A 18 -12.74 -39.74 -7.00
N PHE A 19 -12.00 -38.67 -7.33
CA PHE A 19 -12.05 -37.97 -8.61
C PHE A 19 -10.79 -38.27 -9.44
N PRO A 20 -10.87 -38.22 -10.78
CA PRO A 20 -9.67 -38.37 -11.61
C PRO A 20 -8.66 -37.26 -11.33
N GLU A 21 -7.44 -37.58 -10.93
CA GLU A 21 -6.34 -36.60 -10.78
C GLU A 21 -6.15 -35.78 -12.07
N SER A 22 -6.26 -36.43 -13.22
CA SER A 22 -6.13 -35.82 -14.53
C SER A 22 -7.10 -34.65 -14.74
N LEU A 23 -8.26 -34.64 -14.11
CA LEU A 23 -9.22 -33.54 -14.17
C LEU A 23 -8.60 -32.26 -13.54
N SER A 24 -8.06 -32.37 -12.33
CA SER A 24 -7.40 -31.23 -11.65
C SER A 24 -6.16 -30.76 -12.40
N VAL A 25 -5.35 -31.67 -12.91
CA VAL A 25 -4.15 -31.33 -13.70
C VAL A 25 -4.52 -30.59 -15.00
N ASN A 26 -5.54 -31.05 -15.71
CA ASN A 26 -5.97 -30.43 -16.96
C ASN A 26 -6.59 -29.04 -16.71
N ARG A 27 -7.40 -28.90 -15.67
CA ARG A 27 -7.98 -27.61 -15.27
C ARG A 27 -6.89 -26.61 -14.85
N ARG A 28 -5.86 -27.04 -14.10
CA ARG A 28 -4.68 -26.20 -13.80
C ARG A 28 -3.97 -25.74 -15.08
N LYS A 29 -3.71 -26.65 -16.01
CA LYS A 29 -3.08 -26.30 -17.30
C LYS A 29 -3.92 -25.27 -18.09
N ALA A 30 -5.24 -25.43 -18.09
CA ALA A 30 -6.14 -24.47 -18.72
C ALA A 30 -6.07 -23.08 -18.04
N LEU A 31 -6.07 -23.06 -16.70
CA LEU A 31 -5.86 -21.83 -15.91
C LEU A 31 -4.52 -21.17 -16.26
N MET A 32 -3.42 -21.93 -16.25
CA MET A 32 -2.09 -21.39 -16.56
C MET A 32 -2.00 -20.85 -17.98
N LYS A 33 -2.63 -21.54 -18.92
CA LYS A 33 -2.73 -21.06 -20.31
C LYS A 33 -3.50 -19.73 -20.39
N ALA A 34 -4.70 -19.66 -19.78
CA ALA A 34 -5.52 -18.45 -19.77
C ALA A 34 -4.77 -17.28 -19.11
N TYR A 35 -4.07 -17.54 -18.00
CA TYR A 35 -3.28 -16.53 -17.32
C TYR A 35 -2.13 -15.99 -18.20
N THR A 36 -1.33 -16.90 -18.76
CA THR A 36 -0.15 -16.52 -19.56
C THR A 36 -0.51 -15.78 -20.84
N GLU A 37 -1.61 -16.15 -21.47
CA GLU A 37 -2.12 -15.46 -22.67
C GLU A 37 -2.57 -14.02 -22.38
N LYS A 38 -3.10 -13.76 -21.18
CA LYS A 38 -3.63 -12.45 -20.80
C LYS A 38 -2.61 -11.56 -20.05
N TYR A 39 -1.80 -12.13 -19.17
CA TYR A 39 -0.96 -11.41 -18.22
C TYR A 39 0.54 -11.72 -18.30
N GLY A 40 0.95 -12.67 -19.13
CA GLY A 40 2.36 -13.09 -19.23
C GLY A 40 2.74 -14.16 -18.19
N THR A 41 4.04 -14.45 -18.09
CA THR A 41 4.56 -15.59 -17.32
C THR A 41 5.27 -15.19 -16.02
N ASP A 42 5.61 -13.92 -15.84
CA ASP A 42 6.62 -13.49 -14.86
C ASP A 42 6.16 -13.67 -13.39
N SER A 43 4.85 -13.54 -13.13
CA SER A 43 4.28 -13.55 -11.78
C SER A 43 3.73 -14.90 -11.33
N VAL A 44 3.79 -15.94 -12.16
CA VAL A 44 3.22 -17.26 -11.86
C VAL A 44 4.15 -18.41 -12.16
N TYR A 45 4.01 -19.49 -11.42
CA TYR A 45 4.72 -20.74 -11.61
C TYR A 45 3.74 -21.92 -11.50
N GLU A 46 3.69 -22.78 -12.51
CA GLU A 46 2.90 -24.00 -12.48
C GLU A 46 3.66 -25.09 -11.73
N CYS A 47 3.21 -25.45 -10.52
CA CYS A 47 3.75 -26.60 -9.82
C CYS A 47 3.35 -27.89 -10.53
N PRO A 48 4.30 -28.77 -10.92
CA PRO A 48 3.98 -30.02 -11.61
C PRO A 48 3.26 -31.03 -10.71
N VAL A 49 3.42 -30.91 -9.39
CA VAL A 49 2.79 -31.81 -8.41
C VAL A 49 1.31 -31.49 -8.31
N CYS A 50 0.47 -32.56 -8.34
CA CYS A 50 -0.92 -32.51 -7.93
C CYS A 50 -1.03 -33.22 -6.56
N ILE A 51 -1.67 -32.57 -5.58
CA ILE A 51 -1.84 -33.15 -4.24
C ILE A 51 -3.10 -34.01 -4.25
N VAL A 52 -2.91 -35.34 -4.24
CA VAL A 52 -4.02 -36.32 -4.17
C VAL A 52 -4.04 -36.93 -2.77
N GLU A 53 -4.88 -36.42 -1.89
CA GLU A 53 -5.09 -36.85 -0.48
C GLU A 53 -3.81 -37.30 0.27
N SER A 54 -2.67 -36.64 -0.01
CA SER A 54 -1.38 -37.08 0.48
C SER A 54 -0.56 -35.92 1.03
N GLU A 55 -0.17 -36.05 2.28
CA GLU A 55 0.81 -35.13 2.89
C GLU A 55 2.22 -35.29 2.27
N ILE A 56 2.53 -36.47 1.67
CA ILE A 56 3.78 -36.66 0.92
C ILE A 56 3.76 -35.78 -0.34
N HIS A 57 2.65 -35.78 -1.10
CA HIS A 57 2.49 -34.91 -2.25
C HIS A 57 2.53 -33.43 -1.84
N MET A 58 1.96 -33.10 -0.69
CA MET A 58 2.01 -31.75 -0.12
C MET A 58 3.45 -31.29 0.13
N VAL A 59 4.27 -32.15 0.75
CA VAL A 59 5.70 -31.85 0.99
C VAL A 59 6.45 -31.67 -0.33
N GLN A 60 6.21 -32.53 -1.32
CA GLN A 60 6.82 -32.42 -2.66
C GLN A 60 6.42 -31.12 -3.37
N ALA A 61 5.15 -30.73 -3.30
CA ALA A 61 4.68 -29.47 -3.85
C ALA A 61 5.34 -28.26 -3.15
N LEU A 62 5.44 -28.29 -1.83
CA LEU A 62 6.07 -27.23 -1.03
C LEU A 62 7.55 -27.06 -1.39
N GLU A 63 8.29 -28.17 -1.53
CA GLU A 63 9.70 -28.16 -1.94
C GLU A 63 9.88 -27.61 -3.38
N ASP A 64 8.99 -28.00 -4.29
CA ASP A 64 9.04 -27.58 -5.68
C ASP A 64 8.80 -26.07 -5.82
N ILE A 65 7.72 -25.53 -5.24
CA ILE A 65 7.43 -24.09 -5.32
C ILE A 65 8.49 -23.25 -4.59
N LYS A 66 9.06 -23.75 -3.50
CA LYS A 66 10.17 -23.11 -2.80
C LYS A 66 11.43 -23.06 -3.68
N LYS A 67 11.78 -24.17 -4.33
CA LYS A 67 12.90 -24.23 -5.29
C LYS A 67 12.70 -23.30 -6.48
N ALA A 68 11.44 -23.12 -6.92
CA ALA A 68 11.09 -22.18 -7.98
C ALA A 68 11.15 -20.70 -7.55
N GLY A 69 11.42 -20.41 -6.26
CA GLY A 69 11.47 -19.07 -5.71
C GLY A 69 10.11 -18.39 -5.57
N CYS A 70 9.02 -19.17 -5.43
CA CYS A 70 7.70 -18.62 -5.18
C CYS A 70 7.61 -18.05 -3.77
N ASN A 71 7.03 -16.85 -3.64
CA ASN A 71 6.79 -16.16 -2.38
C ASN A 71 5.30 -15.89 -2.12
N ALA A 72 4.43 -16.38 -2.99
CA ALA A 72 2.98 -16.44 -2.83
C ALA A 72 2.46 -17.79 -3.34
N LEU A 73 1.35 -18.25 -2.78
CA LEU A 73 0.76 -19.56 -3.05
C LEU A 73 -0.67 -19.42 -3.57
N CYS A 74 -1.01 -20.16 -4.62
CA CYS A 74 -2.38 -20.43 -5.00
C CYS A 74 -2.66 -21.94 -4.85
N VAL A 75 -3.59 -22.28 -3.97
CA VAL A 75 -4.18 -23.61 -3.88
C VAL A 75 -5.38 -23.65 -4.84
N TYR A 76 -5.26 -24.46 -5.89
CA TYR A 76 -6.26 -24.55 -6.94
C TYR A 76 -7.04 -25.87 -6.83
N LEU A 77 -8.29 -25.76 -6.42
CA LEU A 77 -9.21 -26.90 -6.37
C LEU A 77 -9.70 -27.24 -7.77
N GLY A 78 -8.98 -28.10 -8.47
CA GLY A 78 -9.40 -28.59 -9.78
C GLY A 78 -10.57 -29.57 -9.71
N ASN A 79 -10.78 -30.18 -8.52
CA ASN A 79 -11.99 -30.88 -8.11
C ASN A 79 -12.20 -30.63 -6.60
N PHE A 80 -12.98 -31.48 -5.90
CA PHE A 80 -13.35 -31.31 -4.49
C PHE A 80 -12.17 -30.98 -3.56
N GLY A 81 -11.00 -31.55 -3.81
CA GLY A 81 -9.80 -31.34 -3.01
C GLY A 81 -9.72 -32.16 -1.72
N PRO A 82 -8.49 -32.35 -1.21
CA PRO A 82 -8.19 -33.08 0.04
C PRO A 82 -8.03 -32.09 1.20
N GLU A 83 -9.04 -31.94 2.04
CA GLU A 83 -9.16 -30.93 3.11
C GLU A 83 -7.94 -30.80 4.03
N ILE A 84 -7.24 -31.92 4.32
CA ILE A 84 -6.07 -31.93 5.22
C ILE A 84 -4.85 -31.38 4.49
N SER A 85 -4.43 -32.03 3.42
CA SER A 85 -3.16 -31.73 2.75
C SER A 85 -3.17 -30.37 2.04
N GLU A 86 -4.29 -29.92 1.50
CA GLU A 86 -4.41 -28.57 0.88
C GLU A 86 -4.30 -27.44 1.91
N THR A 87 -4.91 -27.62 3.09
CA THR A 87 -4.82 -26.60 4.15
C THR A 87 -3.47 -26.63 4.88
N LEU A 88 -2.85 -27.82 5.02
CA LEU A 88 -1.49 -27.93 5.54
C LEU A 88 -0.46 -27.34 4.59
N LEU A 89 -0.65 -27.41 3.27
CA LEU A 89 0.20 -26.71 2.31
C LEU A 89 0.24 -25.21 2.64
N ALA A 90 -0.92 -24.58 2.78
CA ALA A 90 -1.00 -23.15 3.15
C ALA A 90 -0.41 -22.85 4.53
N LYS A 91 -0.55 -23.78 5.49
CA LYS A 91 0.03 -23.62 6.83
C LYS A 91 1.55 -23.61 6.84
N HIS A 92 2.18 -24.43 6.00
CA HIS A 92 3.64 -24.61 5.98
C HIS A 92 4.34 -23.78 4.90
N PHE A 93 3.57 -23.09 4.05
CA PHE A 93 4.11 -22.12 3.10
C PHE A 93 4.46 -20.83 3.82
N ASP A 94 5.69 -20.34 3.57
CA ASP A 94 6.16 -19.07 4.14
C ASP A 94 5.80 -17.90 3.20
N GLY A 95 4.57 -17.43 3.30
CA GLY A 95 4.05 -16.34 2.47
C GLY A 95 2.52 -16.32 2.41
N PRO A 96 1.94 -15.34 1.70
CA PRO A 96 0.51 -15.26 1.51
C PRO A 96 -0.01 -16.40 0.63
N ALA A 97 -1.15 -16.94 1.03
CA ALA A 97 -1.85 -18.00 0.30
C ALA A 97 -3.23 -17.54 -0.15
N MET A 98 -3.64 -17.99 -1.34
CA MET A 98 -5.01 -17.87 -1.82
C MET A 98 -5.60 -19.24 -2.16
N PHE A 99 -6.94 -19.33 -2.14
CA PHE A 99 -7.69 -20.51 -2.56
C PHE A 99 -8.70 -20.11 -3.62
N ILE A 100 -8.69 -20.83 -4.75
CA ILE A 100 -9.68 -20.70 -5.83
C ILE A 100 -10.02 -22.09 -6.37
N ALA A 101 -11.15 -22.22 -7.06
CA ALA A 101 -11.67 -23.49 -7.51
C ALA A 101 -12.21 -23.43 -8.95
N ALA A 102 -12.18 -24.56 -9.63
CA ALA A 102 -12.70 -24.71 -10.97
C ALA A 102 -14.23 -24.86 -10.97
N ALA A 103 -14.90 -24.10 -11.82
CA ALA A 103 -16.31 -24.32 -12.14
C ALA A 103 -16.49 -25.50 -13.13
N GLU A 104 -17.65 -26.12 -13.10
CA GLU A 104 -18.17 -26.91 -14.21
C GLU A 104 -18.65 -25.92 -15.29
N GLU A 105 -18.04 -25.96 -16.48
CA GLU A 105 -18.27 -24.91 -17.49
C GLU A 105 -19.49 -25.20 -18.36
N THR A 106 -19.87 -26.49 -18.50
CA THR A 106 -20.99 -26.91 -19.33
C THR A 106 -21.91 -27.89 -18.60
N GLN A 107 -23.14 -28.05 -19.08
CA GLN A 107 -24.08 -29.03 -18.55
C GLN A 107 -23.54 -30.46 -18.66
N ASN A 108 -22.70 -30.76 -19.63
CA ASN A 108 -22.09 -32.08 -19.80
C ASN A 108 -21.06 -32.39 -18.70
N ASP A 109 -20.42 -31.37 -18.13
CA ASP A 109 -19.45 -31.55 -17.06
C ASP A 109 -20.08 -32.02 -15.76
N LEU A 110 -21.40 -31.83 -15.58
CA LEU A 110 -22.12 -32.37 -14.42
C LEU A 110 -22.17 -33.91 -14.39
N VAL A 111 -21.83 -34.57 -15.51
CA VAL A 111 -21.77 -36.03 -15.62
C VAL A 111 -20.36 -36.52 -15.89
N GLY A 112 -19.76 -36.09 -16.99
CA GLY A 112 -18.48 -36.62 -17.49
C GLY A 112 -17.24 -35.93 -16.94
N GLY A 113 -17.35 -34.64 -16.58
CA GLY A 113 -16.25 -33.80 -16.07
C GLY A 113 -16.46 -33.31 -14.66
N ARG A 114 -17.34 -33.91 -13.92
CA ARG A 114 -17.74 -33.49 -12.58
C ARG A 114 -16.57 -33.53 -11.58
N GLY A 115 -16.33 -32.42 -10.91
CA GLY A 115 -15.26 -32.26 -9.93
C GLY A 115 -15.73 -31.82 -8.54
N ASP A 116 -16.94 -31.25 -8.43
CA ASP A 116 -17.54 -30.78 -7.17
C ASP A 116 -16.66 -29.77 -6.41
N ALA A 117 -15.85 -28.97 -7.13
CA ALA A 117 -14.94 -28.01 -6.52
C ALA A 117 -15.67 -26.88 -5.79
N TYR A 118 -16.92 -26.58 -6.16
CA TYR A 118 -17.73 -25.58 -5.45
C TYR A 118 -18.02 -26.00 -4.00
N CYS A 119 -18.40 -27.24 -3.74
CA CYS A 119 -18.57 -27.71 -2.36
C CYS A 119 -17.21 -27.97 -1.68
N GLY A 120 -16.19 -28.35 -2.45
CA GLY A 120 -14.82 -28.48 -1.95
C GLY A 120 -14.30 -27.18 -1.39
N MET A 121 -14.58 -26.03 -2.05
CA MET A 121 -14.18 -24.70 -1.56
C MET A 121 -14.81 -24.36 -0.18
N LEU A 122 -16.07 -24.76 0.05
CA LEU A 122 -16.70 -24.59 1.36
C LEU A 122 -15.95 -25.38 2.45
N ASN A 123 -15.56 -26.61 2.13
CA ASN A 123 -14.82 -27.45 3.07
C ASN A 123 -13.38 -26.93 3.28
N ALA A 124 -12.70 -26.50 2.23
CA ALA A 124 -11.39 -25.84 2.35
C ALA A 124 -11.46 -24.63 3.29
N SER A 125 -12.42 -23.73 3.08
CA SER A 125 -12.59 -22.54 3.92
C SER A 125 -12.91 -22.88 5.38
N TYR A 126 -13.74 -23.90 5.61
CA TYR A 126 -14.04 -24.41 6.96
C TYR A 126 -12.75 -24.94 7.64
N ASN A 127 -11.97 -25.74 6.93
CA ASN A 127 -10.73 -26.32 7.47
C ASN A 127 -9.63 -25.28 7.71
N LEU A 128 -9.50 -24.26 6.86
CA LEU A 128 -8.62 -23.10 7.12
C LEU A 128 -8.99 -22.45 8.45
N LYS A 129 -10.28 -22.22 8.69
CA LYS A 129 -10.77 -21.60 9.93
C LYS A 129 -10.51 -22.49 11.14
N LEU A 130 -10.78 -23.80 11.06
CA LEU A 130 -10.49 -24.77 12.13
C LEU A 130 -9.02 -24.75 12.56
N ARG A 131 -8.11 -24.57 11.63
CA ARG A 131 -6.67 -24.55 11.87
C ARG A 131 -6.10 -23.17 12.13
N ASN A 132 -6.96 -22.15 12.15
CA ASN A 132 -6.56 -20.74 12.27
C ASN A 132 -5.49 -20.34 11.21
N ILE A 133 -5.68 -20.80 9.98
CA ILE A 133 -4.82 -20.49 8.84
C ILE A 133 -5.43 -19.31 8.09
N LYS A 134 -4.61 -18.29 7.83
CA LYS A 134 -4.99 -17.15 7.01
C LYS A 134 -4.81 -17.48 5.53
N ALA A 135 -5.81 -17.17 4.73
CA ALA A 135 -5.75 -17.27 3.29
C ALA A 135 -6.68 -16.21 2.67
N TYR A 136 -6.32 -15.72 1.50
CA TYR A 136 -7.20 -14.92 0.67
C TYR A 136 -8.15 -15.84 -0.10
N ILE A 137 -9.43 -15.55 -0.04
CA ILE A 137 -10.47 -16.19 -0.84
C ILE A 137 -11.20 -15.06 -1.56
N PRO A 138 -11.18 -15.02 -2.91
CA PRO A 138 -11.89 -14.00 -3.67
C PRO A 138 -13.39 -13.99 -3.39
N GLU A 139 -14.06 -12.90 -3.71
CA GLU A 139 -15.51 -12.75 -3.56
C GLU A 139 -16.29 -13.85 -4.31
N ASN A 140 -15.85 -14.19 -5.51
CA ASN A 140 -16.35 -15.30 -6.32
C ASN A 140 -15.22 -16.31 -6.54
N PRO A 141 -14.95 -17.24 -5.60
CA PRO A 141 -13.74 -18.06 -5.63
C PRO A 141 -13.79 -19.25 -6.58
N VAL A 142 -14.92 -19.48 -7.24
CA VAL A 142 -15.13 -20.61 -8.16
C VAL A 142 -15.44 -20.06 -9.53
N GLY A 143 -14.64 -20.43 -10.55
CA GLY A 143 -14.77 -19.88 -11.89
C GLY A 143 -14.20 -20.76 -12.98
N THR A 144 -14.43 -20.35 -14.22
CA THR A 144 -13.78 -20.85 -15.42
C THR A 144 -12.27 -20.59 -15.37
N ALA A 145 -11.53 -21.19 -16.27
CA ALA A 145 -10.08 -20.97 -16.38
C ALA A 145 -9.74 -19.46 -16.55
N ALA A 146 -10.54 -18.72 -17.33
CA ALA A 146 -10.34 -17.29 -17.56
C ALA A 146 -10.63 -16.45 -16.29
N GLU A 147 -11.74 -16.74 -15.60
CA GLU A 147 -12.09 -16.06 -14.33
C GLU A 147 -11.06 -16.34 -13.23
N CYS A 148 -10.59 -17.59 -13.12
CA CYS A 148 -9.54 -17.96 -12.21
C CYS A 148 -8.21 -17.24 -12.53
N ALA A 149 -7.91 -17.01 -13.81
CA ALA A 149 -6.75 -16.22 -14.22
C ALA A 149 -6.86 -14.77 -13.75
N ASP A 150 -8.05 -14.18 -13.79
CA ASP A 150 -8.31 -12.83 -13.27
C ASP A 150 -8.17 -12.79 -11.74
N MET A 151 -8.68 -13.79 -11.03
CA MET A 151 -8.50 -13.92 -9.58
C MET A 151 -7.02 -14.01 -9.16
N LEU A 152 -6.21 -14.78 -9.93
CA LEU A 152 -4.75 -14.84 -9.70
C LEU A 152 -4.09 -13.46 -9.88
N HIS A 153 -4.49 -12.72 -10.91
CA HIS A 153 -3.96 -11.40 -11.17
C HIS A 153 -4.35 -10.40 -10.07
N GLU A 154 -5.60 -10.44 -9.61
CA GLU A 154 -6.10 -9.63 -8.49
C GLU A 154 -5.38 -9.95 -7.17
N PHE A 155 -4.83 -11.13 -7.01
CA PHE A 155 -4.07 -11.50 -5.81
C PHE A 155 -2.67 -10.87 -5.76
N ILE A 156 -2.06 -10.51 -6.88
CA ILE A 156 -0.69 -9.95 -6.93
C ILE A 156 -0.53 -8.72 -6.03
N PRO A 157 -1.35 -7.67 -6.11
CA PRO A 157 -1.23 -6.51 -5.23
C PRO A 157 -1.40 -6.86 -3.75
N ILE A 158 -2.29 -7.79 -3.43
CA ILE A 158 -2.52 -8.26 -2.06
C ILE A 158 -1.28 -8.99 -1.55
N ALA A 159 -0.79 -9.96 -2.32
CA ALA A 159 0.40 -10.74 -1.99
C ALA A 159 1.64 -9.84 -1.86
N ARG A 160 1.79 -8.85 -2.75
CA ARG A 160 2.90 -7.91 -2.70
C ARG A 160 2.94 -7.12 -1.39
N ALA A 161 1.81 -6.63 -0.93
CA ALA A 161 1.73 -5.90 0.33
C ALA A 161 2.09 -6.80 1.53
N ILE A 162 1.61 -8.05 1.54
CA ILE A 162 1.89 -9.00 2.63
C ILE A 162 3.37 -9.41 2.65
N VAL A 163 3.93 -9.75 1.49
CA VAL A 163 5.37 -10.05 1.33
C VAL A 163 6.22 -8.85 1.74
N GLY A 164 5.80 -7.65 1.34
CA GLY A 164 6.48 -6.42 1.72
C GLY A 164 6.51 -6.20 3.22
N LEU A 165 5.37 -6.32 3.88
CA LEU A 165 5.26 -6.12 5.33
C LEU A 165 6.13 -7.08 6.14
N SER A 166 6.22 -8.34 5.73
CA SER A 166 7.02 -9.34 6.44
C SER A 166 8.53 -9.06 6.41
N ASP A 167 8.97 -8.20 5.48
CA ASP A 167 10.39 -7.88 5.26
C ASP A 167 10.68 -6.36 5.30
N LEU A 168 9.75 -5.59 5.92
CA LEU A 168 9.83 -4.14 6.08
C LEU A 168 10.58 -3.74 7.34
N LYS A 169 11.43 -2.72 7.23
CA LYS A 169 11.95 -1.94 8.35
C LYS A 169 11.53 -0.48 8.23
N ILE A 170 10.95 0.07 9.28
CA ILE A 170 10.69 1.51 9.39
C ILE A 170 11.82 2.13 10.21
N ILE A 171 12.48 3.14 9.66
CA ILE A 171 13.51 3.93 10.33
C ILE A 171 12.90 5.27 10.71
N SER A 172 12.87 5.59 11.99
CA SER A 172 12.34 6.85 12.48
C SER A 172 13.44 7.76 13.03
N PHE A 173 13.27 9.07 12.81
CA PHE A 173 14.15 10.11 13.33
C PHE A 173 13.36 11.11 14.17
N GLY A 174 13.49 11.02 15.47
CA GLY A 174 12.79 11.86 16.45
C GLY A 174 12.12 11.03 17.52
N PRO A 175 11.42 11.65 18.46
CA PRO A 175 9.98 11.46 18.59
C PRO A 175 9.22 12.46 17.72
N ARG A 176 7.92 12.23 17.55
CA ARG A 176 7.02 13.20 16.91
C ARG A 176 7.20 14.61 17.49
N PRO A 177 6.81 15.67 16.77
CA PRO A 177 6.83 17.02 17.32
C PRO A 177 6.00 17.14 18.61
N LEU A 178 6.43 18.01 19.52
CA LEU A 178 5.75 18.24 20.78
C LEU A 178 4.26 18.61 20.57
N ASN A 179 3.38 18.02 21.35
CA ASN A 179 1.93 18.18 21.27
C ASN A 179 1.26 17.66 19.97
N PHE A 180 2.01 17.01 19.07
CA PHE A 180 1.46 16.44 17.84
C PHE A 180 1.04 14.97 18.07
N LEU A 181 0.09 14.74 18.96
CA LEU A 181 -0.33 13.39 19.39
C LEU A 181 -1.01 12.58 18.27
N ALA A 182 -1.44 13.23 17.20
CA ALA A 182 -1.97 12.57 16.00
C ALA A 182 -0.99 11.55 15.39
N CYS A 183 0.31 11.77 15.59
CA CYS A 183 1.38 10.86 15.14
C CYS A 183 1.89 9.94 16.25
N ASN A 184 1.11 9.71 17.31
CA ASN A 184 1.46 8.73 18.34
C ASN A 184 1.36 7.30 17.79
N ALA A 185 2.39 6.48 18.02
CA ALA A 185 2.50 5.16 17.40
C ALA A 185 2.81 4.06 18.43
N PRO A 186 1.80 3.28 18.87
CA PRO A 186 2.05 2.05 19.62
C PRO A 186 2.80 1.03 18.76
N ILE A 187 4.06 0.72 19.12
CA ILE A 187 4.94 -0.11 18.26
C ILE A 187 4.66 -1.62 18.32
N LYS A 188 3.92 -2.09 19.33
CA LYS A 188 3.64 -3.52 19.49
C LYS A 188 3.03 -4.16 18.25
N GLN A 189 2.10 -3.47 17.57
CA GLN A 189 1.44 -4.00 16.40
C GLN A 189 2.36 -4.07 15.16
N LEU A 190 3.39 -3.24 15.09
CA LEU A 190 4.39 -3.33 14.03
C LEU A 190 5.10 -4.68 14.07
N TYR A 191 5.57 -5.09 15.25
CA TYR A 191 6.18 -6.41 15.44
C TYR A 191 5.22 -7.57 15.15
N ASN A 192 3.94 -7.44 15.52
CA ASN A 192 2.91 -8.43 15.19
C ASN A 192 2.67 -8.57 13.67
N LEU A 193 2.92 -7.50 12.91
CA LEU A 193 2.86 -7.50 11.44
C LEU A 193 4.15 -8.01 10.79
N GLY A 194 5.19 -8.28 11.57
CA GLY A 194 6.53 -8.62 11.06
C GLY A 194 7.39 -7.41 10.68
N VAL A 195 6.88 -6.20 10.94
CA VAL A 195 7.59 -4.95 10.64
C VAL A 195 8.58 -4.65 11.76
N GLU A 196 9.83 -4.41 11.39
CA GLU A 196 10.87 -3.94 12.30
C GLU A 196 10.85 -2.41 12.40
N ILE A 197 11.16 -1.87 13.56
CA ILE A 197 11.30 -0.44 13.75
C ILE A 197 12.65 -0.10 14.38
N GLU A 198 13.30 0.93 13.84
CA GLU A 198 14.52 1.51 14.39
C GLU A 198 14.24 2.96 14.76
N GLU A 199 14.37 3.28 16.04
CA GLU A 199 14.12 4.62 16.57
C GLU A 199 15.44 5.33 16.82
N ASN A 200 15.67 6.42 16.09
CA ASN A 200 16.85 7.28 16.18
C ASN A 200 16.46 8.69 16.61
N SER A 201 17.43 9.45 17.12
CA SER A 201 17.22 10.87 17.40
C SER A 201 17.50 11.75 16.17
N GLU A 202 16.97 12.98 16.18
CA GLU A 202 17.35 13.99 15.19
C GLU A 202 18.84 14.34 15.25
N LEU A 203 19.50 14.16 16.41
CA LEU A 203 20.93 14.41 16.59
C LEU A 203 21.77 13.37 15.84
N ASP A 204 21.34 12.10 15.83
CA ASP A 204 22.03 11.06 15.07
C ASP A 204 21.99 11.37 13.58
N LEU A 205 20.82 11.79 13.08
CA LEU A 205 20.64 12.21 11.69
C LEU A 205 21.49 13.44 11.35
N PHE A 206 21.52 14.43 12.25
CA PHE A 206 22.30 15.65 12.04
C PHE A 206 23.81 15.38 12.04
N GLU A 207 24.30 14.51 12.91
CA GLU A 207 25.69 14.09 12.90
C GLU A 207 26.06 13.32 11.60
N ALA A 208 25.18 12.44 11.14
CA ALA A 208 25.34 11.77 9.85
C ALA A 208 25.35 12.78 8.69
N PHE A 209 24.45 13.76 8.69
CA PHE A 209 24.40 14.83 7.70
C PHE A 209 25.73 15.61 7.63
N LYS A 210 26.30 15.99 8.78
CA LYS A 210 27.61 16.67 8.81
C LYS A 210 28.75 15.83 8.26
N LYS A 211 28.71 14.51 8.45
CA LYS A 211 29.74 13.61 7.88
C LYS A 211 29.74 13.57 6.35
N HIS A 212 28.66 14.00 5.73
CA HIS A 212 28.53 14.13 4.26
C HIS A 212 28.97 15.53 3.75
N ASP A 213 29.50 16.40 4.62
CA ASP A 213 30.03 17.69 4.17
C ASP A 213 31.13 17.49 3.14
N GLY A 214 30.92 18.08 1.93
CA GLY A 214 31.89 17.96 0.84
C GLY A 214 31.91 16.60 0.15
N ASP A 215 30.89 15.75 0.34
CA ASP A 215 30.78 14.46 -0.36
C ASP A 215 30.85 14.66 -1.87
N GLU A 216 31.72 13.92 -2.54
CA GLU A 216 32.01 14.03 -3.99
C GLU A 216 30.78 13.71 -4.87
N ARG A 217 29.77 13.03 -4.35
CA ARG A 217 28.52 12.70 -5.05
C ARG A 217 27.52 13.87 -5.11
N ILE A 218 27.68 14.90 -4.26
CA ILE A 218 26.76 16.05 -4.18
C ILE A 218 26.57 16.73 -5.53
N PRO A 219 27.63 17.07 -6.32
CA PRO A 219 27.43 17.76 -7.59
C PRO A 219 26.63 16.95 -8.62
N ALA A 220 26.77 15.64 -8.63
CA ALA A 220 25.99 14.77 -9.51
C ALA A 220 24.52 14.74 -9.08
N LYS A 221 24.26 14.64 -7.78
CA LYS A 221 22.90 14.66 -7.21
C LYS A 221 22.20 16.00 -7.44
N VAL A 222 22.90 17.12 -7.33
CA VAL A 222 22.36 18.46 -7.66
C VAL A 222 21.89 18.51 -9.12
N LYS A 223 22.68 17.97 -10.07
CA LYS A 223 22.28 17.92 -11.49
C LYS A 223 21.01 17.09 -11.72
N GLU A 224 20.85 15.97 -10.98
CA GLU A 224 19.61 15.19 -11.04
C GLU A 224 18.40 16.03 -10.56
N MET A 225 18.54 16.75 -9.45
CA MET A 225 17.51 17.62 -8.90
C MET A 225 17.19 18.79 -9.83
N GLU A 226 18.19 19.43 -10.43
CA GLU A 226 18.01 20.49 -11.42
C GLU A 226 17.24 20.00 -12.65
N ALA A 227 17.57 18.82 -13.14
CA ALA A 227 16.90 18.20 -14.29
C ALA A 227 15.43 17.86 -13.97
N GLU A 228 15.16 17.38 -12.75
CA GLU A 228 13.79 17.06 -12.30
C GLU A 228 12.93 18.32 -12.14
N LEU A 229 13.46 19.37 -11.54
CA LEU A 229 12.74 20.60 -11.27
C LEU A 229 12.59 21.49 -12.50
N GLY A 230 13.59 21.53 -13.38
CA GLY A 230 13.58 22.35 -14.58
C GLY A 230 13.30 23.82 -14.29
N ALA A 231 12.29 24.38 -14.94
CA ALA A 231 11.87 25.78 -14.75
C ALA A 231 11.28 26.07 -13.35
N GLY A 232 10.87 25.04 -12.61
CA GLY A 232 10.36 25.15 -11.25
C GLY A 232 11.43 25.26 -10.17
N ASN A 233 12.72 25.26 -10.55
CA ASN A 233 13.82 25.44 -9.62
C ASN A 233 13.98 26.93 -9.23
N HIS A 234 13.16 27.40 -8.28
CA HIS A 234 13.21 28.79 -7.83
C HIS A 234 14.18 29.05 -6.67
N LYS A 235 14.81 28.00 -6.13
CA LYS A 235 15.74 28.07 -5.00
C LYS A 235 16.98 27.18 -5.25
N PRO A 236 17.76 27.44 -6.32
CA PRO A 236 18.91 26.60 -6.68
C PRO A 236 20.01 26.58 -5.60
N GLU A 237 20.07 27.61 -4.77
CA GLU A 237 21.06 27.76 -3.70
C GLU A 237 20.90 26.72 -2.59
N VAL A 238 19.73 26.12 -2.41
CA VAL A 238 19.49 25.10 -1.38
C VAL A 238 19.81 23.68 -1.86
N LEU A 239 19.89 23.44 -3.19
CA LEU A 239 20.07 22.12 -3.76
C LEU A 239 21.30 21.36 -3.23
N PRO A 240 22.48 21.97 -3.00
CA PRO A 240 23.61 21.25 -2.44
C PRO A 240 23.32 20.62 -1.07
N LYS A 241 22.60 21.34 -0.20
CA LYS A 241 22.20 20.83 1.12
C LYS A 241 21.14 19.73 1.00
N LEU A 242 20.18 19.87 0.10
CA LEU A 242 19.18 18.85 -0.17
C LEU A 242 19.81 17.58 -0.75
N ALA A 243 20.78 17.71 -1.64
CA ALA A 243 21.55 16.60 -2.20
C ALA A 243 22.35 15.88 -1.10
N GLN A 244 23.05 16.62 -0.25
CA GLN A 244 23.74 16.08 0.92
C GLN A 244 22.77 15.30 1.83
N TYR A 245 21.58 15.83 2.09
CA TYR A 245 20.58 15.19 2.94
C TYR A 245 20.01 13.89 2.29
N GLU A 246 19.75 13.90 0.99
CA GLU A 246 19.32 12.70 0.27
C GLU A 246 20.38 11.60 0.35
N LEU A 247 21.64 11.94 0.11
CA LEU A 247 22.77 11.00 0.24
C LEU A 247 22.89 10.46 1.67
N THR A 248 22.72 11.33 2.67
CA THR A 248 22.74 10.92 4.08
C THR A 248 21.67 9.88 4.38
N LEU A 249 20.44 10.09 3.91
CA LEU A 249 19.34 9.13 4.13
C LEU A 249 19.56 7.82 3.39
N LEU A 250 20.05 7.86 2.14
CA LEU A 250 20.32 6.66 1.36
C LEU A 250 21.43 5.82 1.98
N ASP A 251 22.54 6.45 2.42
CA ASP A 251 23.63 5.75 3.10
C ASP A 251 23.21 5.23 4.48
N TRP A 252 22.36 5.96 5.20
CA TRP A 252 21.76 5.48 6.44
C TRP A 252 20.94 4.22 6.21
N ILE A 253 20.08 4.21 5.19
CA ILE A 253 19.28 3.03 4.83
C ILE A 253 20.20 1.83 4.58
N GLU A 254 21.22 1.98 3.75
CA GLU A 254 22.13 0.87 3.42
C GLU A 254 22.88 0.34 4.64
N ALA A 255 23.28 1.20 5.55
CA ALA A 255 23.98 0.82 6.78
C ALA A 255 23.06 0.15 7.83
N HIS A 256 21.77 0.50 7.84
CA HIS A 256 20.85 0.16 8.93
C HIS A 256 19.71 -0.78 8.55
N LYS A 257 19.41 -1.01 7.25
CA LYS A 257 18.34 -1.93 6.84
C LYS A 257 18.52 -3.36 7.36
N GLY A 258 19.77 -3.76 7.65
CA GLY A 258 20.10 -5.09 8.12
C GLY A 258 19.81 -6.15 7.05
N TYR A 259 19.18 -7.25 7.43
CA TYR A 259 18.78 -8.28 6.45
C TYR A 259 17.41 -7.97 5.78
N ARG A 260 16.72 -6.94 6.22
CA ARG A 260 15.43 -6.54 5.64
C ARG A 260 15.62 -6.03 4.21
N LYS A 261 14.64 -6.32 3.35
CA LYS A 261 14.71 -5.95 1.93
C LYS A 261 14.09 -4.58 1.66
N TYR A 262 13.07 -4.22 2.45
CA TYR A 262 12.27 -3.01 2.23
C TYR A 262 12.39 -2.07 3.41
N VAL A 263 12.38 -0.77 3.10
CA VAL A 263 12.56 0.30 4.08
C VAL A 263 11.54 1.41 3.84
N ALA A 264 11.10 2.02 4.93
CA ALA A 264 10.36 3.26 4.91
C ALA A 264 10.88 4.17 6.03
N ILE A 265 10.68 5.48 5.92
CA ILE A 265 11.22 6.46 6.86
C ILE A 265 10.08 7.27 7.48
N ALA A 266 10.16 7.52 8.78
CA ALA A 266 9.32 8.47 9.48
C ALA A 266 10.21 9.59 10.05
N GLY A 267 10.18 10.78 9.45
CA GLY A 267 11.10 11.87 9.75
C GLY A 267 10.43 13.06 10.42
N LYS A 268 11.14 13.70 11.34
CA LYS A 268 10.70 14.93 12.00
C LYS A 268 11.18 16.14 11.21
N CYS A 269 10.25 16.98 10.76
CA CYS A 269 10.55 18.13 9.92
C CYS A 269 10.48 19.48 10.66
N TRP A 270 10.02 19.48 11.92
CA TRP A 270 9.93 20.67 12.78
C TRP A 270 9.87 20.26 14.26
N PRO A 271 10.10 21.14 15.28
CA PRO A 271 10.33 22.59 15.15
C PRO A 271 11.80 23.01 14.98
N ALA A 272 12.78 22.11 15.25
CA ALA A 272 14.20 22.47 15.26
C ALA A 272 14.93 22.14 13.95
N PHE A 273 14.34 21.33 13.08
CA PHE A 273 14.97 20.84 11.85
C PHE A 273 15.50 21.99 10.99
N GLN A 274 14.67 22.99 10.71
CA GLN A 274 14.99 24.08 9.81
C GLN A 274 16.21 24.90 10.29
N THR A 275 16.26 25.18 11.57
CA THR A 275 17.34 25.99 12.15
C THR A 275 18.64 25.22 12.28
N GLN A 276 18.60 23.89 12.39
CA GLN A 276 19.80 23.04 12.48
C GLN A 276 20.34 22.65 11.10
N PHE A 277 19.48 22.22 10.20
CA PHE A 277 19.88 21.79 8.84
C PHE A 277 19.95 22.97 7.86
N GLY A 278 19.19 24.03 8.10
CA GLY A 278 19.13 25.24 7.26
C GLY A 278 18.27 25.06 5.99
N PHE A 279 17.30 24.15 6.03
CA PHE A 279 16.30 23.92 4.96
C PHE A 279 15.13 23.09 5.50
N VAL A 280 14.09 22.83 4.70
CA VAL A 280 13.02 21.85 4.99
C VAL A 280 13.18 20.60 4.13
N PRO A 281 12.87 19.39 4.66
CA PRO A 281 13.17 18.12 3.99
C PRO A 281 12.17 17.72 2.91
N CYS A 282 11.10 18.48 2.69
CA CYS A 282 9.92 18.06 1.93
C CYS A 282 10.25 17.54 0.52
N TYR A 283 11.11 18.25 -0.23
CA TYR A 283 11.49 17.84 -1.58
C TYR A 283 12.28 16.53 -1.58
N VAL A 284 13.20 16.33 -0.63
CA VAL A 284 13.94 15.08 -0.51
C VAL A 284 12.99 13.93 -0.13
N ASN A 285 12.06 14.17 0.79
CA ASN A 285 11.05 13.18 1.15
C ASN A 285 10.22 12.76 -0.09
N SER A 286 9.81 13.74 -0.91
CA SER A 286 9.11 13.52 -2.17
C SER A 286 9.93 12.64 -3.15
N ARG A 287 11.22 12.88 -3.27
CA ARG A 287 12.12 12.11 -4.15
C ARG A 287 12.27 10.67 -3.70
N LEU A 288 12.52 10.43 -2.41
CA LEU A 288 12.61 9.07 -1.84
C LEU A 288 11.30 8.31 -2.01
N THR A 289 10.16 8.95 -1.73
CA THR A 289 8.83 8.37 -1.98
C THR A 289 8.65 7.99 -3.45
N GLY A 290 9.13 8.83 -4.38
CA GLY A 290 9.15 8.55 -5.82
C GLY A 290 10.06 7.36 -6.23
N MET A 291 11.04 7.01 -5.40
CA MET A 291 11.88 5.81 -5.55
C MET A 291 11.22 4.56 -4.96
N GLY A 292 10.06 4.70 -4.33
CA GLY A 292 9.35 3.63 -3.62
C GLY A 292 9.76 3.47 -2.16
N ILE A 293 10.49 4.44 -1.60
CA ILE A 293 10.85 4.53 -0.19
C ILE A 293 9.99 5.62 0.44
N PRO A 294 8.83 5.29 1.02
CA PRO A 294 7.96 6.28 1.65
C PRO A 294 8.69 7.03 2.77
N VAL A 295 8.47 8.34 2.82
CA VAL A 295 8.99 9.21 3.89
C VAL A 295 7.86 10.06 4.46
N SER A 296 7.32 9.61 5.57
CA SER A 296 6.25 10.31 6.29
C SER A 296 6.80 11.45 7.14
N CYS A 297 6.08 12.58 7.13
CA CYS A 297 6.37 13.73 8.00
C CYS A 297 5.92 13.49 9.45
N GLU A 298 6.38 14.35 10.36
CA GLU A 298 6.03 14.42 11.78
C GLU A 298 6.21 13.10 12.54
N VAL A 299 7.08 12.22 12.03
CA VAL A 299 7.30 10.87 12.57
C VAL A 299 5.98 10.07 12.65
N ASP A 300 5.13 10.23 11.62
CA ASP A 300 3.90 9.44 11.53
C ASP A 300 4.21 8.02 11.03
N ILE A 301 4.56 7.15 11.97
CA ILE A 301 4.96 5.76 11.69
C ILE A 301 3.83 4.97 11.01
N TYR A 302 2.57 5.17 11.43
CA TYR A 302 1.43 4.49 10.79
C TYR A 302 1.04 5.14 9.46
N GLY A 303 1.30 6.43 9.27
CA GLY A 303 1.26 7.07 7.95
C GLY A 303 2.26 6.44 7.00
N CYS A 304 3.51 6.32 7.45
CA CYS A 304 4.60 5.66 6.72
C CYS A 304 4.25 4.21 6.34
N LEU A 305 3.72 3.43 7.29
CA LEU A 305 3.23 2.07 7.07
C LEU A 305 2.11 2.03 6.02
N SER A 306 1.16 2.98 6.10
CA SER A 306 0.08 3.10 5.13
C SER A 306 0.60 3.42 3.74
N GLU A 307 1.53 4.37 3.60
CA GLU A 307 2.17 4.69 2.32
C GLU A 307 2.90 3.48 1.73
N PHE A 308 3.62 2.70 2.55
CA PHE A 308 4.31 1.49 2.07
C PHE A 308 3.32 0.43 1.57
N ILE A 309 2.24 0.17 2.30
CA ILE A 309 1.18 -0.76 1.87
C ILE A 309 0.58 -0.30 0.54
N GLY A 310 0.26 0.98 0.42
CA GLY A 310 -0.29 1.51 -0.83
C GLY A 310 0.68 1.46 -2.00
N THR A 311 1.97 1.72 -1.76
CA THR A 311 3.02 1.55 -2.78
C THR A 311 3.07 0.09 -3.25
N CYS A 312 2.97 -0.87 -2.34
CA CYS A 312 2.91 -2.29 -2.69
C CYS A 312 1.65 -2.64 -3.49
N VAL A 313 0.49 -2.13 -3.08
CA VAL A 313 -0.80 -2.42 -3.72
C VAL A 313 -0.88 -1.78 -5.10
N SER A 314 -0.54 -0.49 -5.22
CA SER A 314 -0.65 0.24 -6.49
C SER A 314 0.51 -0.04 -7.45
N ALA A 315 1.66 -0.53 -6.96
CA ALA A 315 2.93 -0.56 -7.66
C ALA A 315 3.36 0.83 -8.20
N ASP A 316 2.93 1.88 -7.54
CA ASP A 316 3.16 3.27 -7.93
C ASP A 316 3.45 4.12 -6.69
N THR A 317 3.89 5.36 -6.92
CA THR A 317 4.13 6.36 -5.89
C THR A 317 2.82 6.77 -5.21
N VAL A 318 2.83 6.78 -3.90
CA VAL A 318 1.74 7.28 -3.04
C VAL A 318 2.15 8.60 -2.39
N THR A 319 1.25 9.23 -1.64
CA THR A 319 1.57 10.41 -0.83
C THR A 319 0.81 10.39 0.49
N LEU A 320 1.36 11.04 1.51
CA LEU A 320 0.65 11.32 2.76
C LEU A 320 0.07 12.73 2.69
N LEU A 321 -1.22 12.88 2.98
CA LEU A 321 -1.92 14.16 2.97
C LEU A 321 -2.79 14.34 4.21
N ASP A 322 -3.00 15.61 4.56
CA ASP A 322 -4.00 16.01 5.55
C ASP A 322 -5.39 16.06 4.91
N ILE A 323 -6.41 15.63 5.62
CA ILE A 323 -7.76 16.15 5.43
C ILE A 323 -7.73 17.55 6.04
N ASN A 324 -7.40 18.55 5.21
CA ASN A 324 -6.90 19.82 5.71
C ASN A 324 -8.01 20.85 5.96
N ASN A 325 -8.77 21.19 4.93
CA ASN A 325 -9.81 22.20 5.00
C ASN A 325 -11.07 21.78 4.23
N THR A 326 -12.18 22.41 4.54
CA THR A 326 -13.32 22.46 3.61
C THR A 326 -12.93 23.24 2.36
N VAL A 327 -13.52 22.90 1.23
CA VAL A 327 -13.41 23.75 0.03
C VAL A 327 -14.13 25.08 0.32
N PRO A 328 -13.50 26.26 0.08
CA PRO A 328 -14.16 27.54 0.25
C PRO A 328 -15.46 27.65 -0.56
N ASP A 329 -16.49 28.30 -0.02
CA ASP A 329 -17.82 28.39 -0.64
C ASP A 329 -17.78 28.99 -2.04
N ASP A 330 -17.02 30.07 -2.24
CA ASP A 330 -16.83 30.72 -3.53
C ASP A 330 -16.16 29.80 -4.56
N MET A 331 -15.14 29.05 -4.15
CA MET A 331 -14.48 28.07 -4.99
C MET A 331 -15.42 26.92 -5.38
N TYR A 332 -16.24 26.43 -4.43
CA TYR A 332 -17.23 25.39 -4.71
C TYR A 332 -18.29 25.90 -5.70
N GLU A 333 -18.89 27.07 -5.45
CA GLU A 333 -19.93 27.64 -6.30
C GLU A 333 -19.41 27.94 -7.73
N GLU A 334 -18.18 28.48 -7.87
CA GLU A 334 -17.61 28.84 -9.16
C GLU A 334 -17.09 27.66 -9.96
N SER A 335 -16.50 26.67 -9.30
CA SER A 335 -15.64 25.67 -9.96
C SER A 335 -16.15 24.24 -9.88
N ILE A 336 -17.05 23.90 -8.95
CA ILE A 336 -17.48 22.52 -8.71
C ILE A 336 -18.98 22.35 -8.94
N LYS A 337 -19.78 23.17 -8.34
CA LYS A 337 -21.24 23.08 -8.40
C LYS A 337 -21.79 23.09 -9.83
N GLY A 338 -22.56 22.06 -10.16
CA GLY A 338 -23.14 21.89 -11.50
C GLY A 338 -22.15 21.47 -12.59
N LYS A 339 -20.85 21.36 -12.28
CA LYS A 339 -19.81 20.85 -13.20
C LYS A 339 -19.42 19.42 -12.87
N PHE A 340 -19.50 19.05 -11.59
CA PHE A 340 -19.23 17.70 -11.08
C PHE A 340 -20.42 17.22 -10.26
N ASN A 341 -20.56 15.90 -10.14
CA ASN A 341 -21.67 15.29 -9.41
C ASN A 341 -21.33 15.07 -7.91
N TYR A 342 -20.90 16.15 -7.26
CA TYR A 342 -20.56 16.16 -5.84
C TYR A 342 -21.23 17.31 -5.12
N THR A 343 -21.72 17.07 -3.91
CA THR A 343 -22.13 18.14 -3.01
C THR A 343 -20.93 18.80 -2.35
N HIS A 344 -21.09 19.95 -1.74
CA HIS A 344 -20.00 20.61 -1.01
C HIS A 344 -19.43 19.70 0.09
N ASN A 345 -20.29 18.94 0.79
CA ASN A 345 -19.88 18.02 1.85
C ASN A 345 -19.16 16.76 1.34
N ASP A 346 -19.17 16.50 0.04
CA ASP A 346 -18.39 15.42 -0.57
C ASP A 346 -16.95 15.85 -0.86
N THR A 347 -16.61 17.13 -0.69
CA THR A 347 -15.33 17.71 -1.07
C THR A 347 -14.52 18.22 0.13
N PHE A 348 -13.19 18.16 0.01
CA PHE A 348 -12.25 18.74 0.95
C PHE A 348 -10.93 19.11 0.28
N MET A 349 -10.16 20.00 0.91
CA MET A 349 -8.79 20.29 0.50
C MET A 349 -7.87 19.23 1.10
N GLY A 350 -7.27 18.38 0.27
CA GLY A 350 -6.17 17.51 0.66
C GLY A 350 -4.86 18.29 0.51
N PHE A 351 -4.04 18.32 1.56
CA PHE A 351 -2.85 19.18 1.61
C PHE A 351 -1.70 18.49 2.34
N HIS A 352 -0.48 18.77 1.91
CA HIS A 352 0.74 18.65 2.72
C HIS A 352 1.78 19.67 2.28
N CYS A 353 2.79 19.89 3.14
CA CYS A 353 3.77 20.95 2.92
C CYS A 353 4.64 20.83 1.66
N GLY A 354 4.56 19.74 0.89
CA GLY A 354 5.31 19.56 -0.35
C GLY A 354 6.17 18.30 -0.42
N ASN A 355 5.71 17.21 0.21
CA ASN A 355 6.32 15.88 0.12
C ASN A 355 5.67 15.01 -0.97
N THR A 356 4.64 15.48 -1.67
CA THR A 356 4.08 14.78 -2.83
C THR A 356 5.11 14.74 -3.96
N ASN A 357 5.30 13.56 -4.55
CA ASN A 357 6.28 13.40 -5.62
C ASN A 357 5.95 14.24 -6.86
N SER A 358 6.98 14.76 -7.52
CA SER A 358 6.89 15.59 -8.71
C SER A 358 6.00 15.02 -9.81
N LYS A 359 6.01 13.68 -9.99
CA LYS A 359 5.19 12.98 -10.99
C LYS A 359 3.70 12.97 -10.67
N LYS A 360 3.32 13.34 -9.45
CA LYS A 360 1.93 13.41 -8.97
C LYS A 360 1.44 14.84 -8.80
N LEU A 361 2.17 15.80 -9.34
CA LEU A 361 1.82 17.22 -9.37
C LEU A 361 1.64 17.71 -10.82
N THR A 362 0.73 18.64 -11.03
CA THR A 362 0.51 19.28 -12.33
C THR A 362 1.65 20.23 -12.72
N SER A 363 2.33 20.76 -11.71
CA SER A 363 3.53 21.59 -11.83
C SER A 363 4.39 21.40 -10.59
N CYS A 364 5.70 21.54 -10.73
CA CYS A 364 6.64 21.40 -9.63
C CYS A 364 7.40 22.68 -9.43
N ASN A 365 7.17 23.34 -8.30
CA ASN A 365 7.84 24.58 -7.97
C ASN A 365 8.53 24.45 -6.62
N MET A 366 9.86 24.40 -6.61
CA MET A 366 10.61 24.44 -5.36
C MET A 366 10.59 25.85 -4.80
N LYS A 367 10.12 25.96 -3.58
CA LYS A 367 9.98 27.22 -2.87
C LYS A 367 10.37 27.09 -1.39
N TYR A 368 9.89 28.03 -0.59
CA TYR A 368 9.98 28.01 0.87
C TYR A 368 8.64 27.63 1.50
N GLN A 369 8.68 27.00 2.65
CA GLN A 369 7.49 26.54 3.36
C GLN A 369 6.78 27.74 4.04
N MET A 370 5.65 28.15 3.49
CA MET A 370 4.96 29.39 3.87
C MET A 370 4.44 29.40 5.31
N ILE A 371 4.06 28.27 5.87
CA ILE A 371 3.57 28.21 7.26
C ILE A 371 4.72 28.52 8.23
N MET A 372 5.89 27.90 8.01
CA MET A 372 7.06 28.09 8.85
C MET A 372 7.72 29.45 8.69
N ALA A 373 7.68 29.99 7.47
CA ALA A 373 8.21 31.32 7.16
C ALA A 373 7.44 32.48 7.85
N ARG A 374 6.31 32.18 8.50
CA ARG A 374 5.64 33.17 9.38
C ARG A 374 6.43 33.49 10.64
N THR A 375 7.29 32.58 11.10
CA THR A 375 8.03 32.68 12.36
C THR A 375 9.52 32.46 12.20
N LEU A 376 9.97 31.93 11.07
CA LEU A 376 11.38 31.64 10.76
C LEU A 376 11.83 32.43 9.52
N PRO A 377 13.13 32.72 9.38
CA PRO A 377 13.67 33.30 8.16
C PRO A 377 13.38 32.41 6.93
N GLU A 378 13.12 33.03 5.77
CA GLU A 378 12.85 32.31 4.51
C GLU A 378 13.99 31.34 4.17
N GLU A 379 15.23 31.75 4.37
CA GLU A 379 16.44 31.01 3.99
C GLU A 379 16.52 29.62 4.65
N VAL A 380 15.96 29.44 5.83
CA VAL A 380 15.95 28.14 6.52
C VAL A 380 14.66 27.35 6.26
N THR A 381 13.72 27.92 5.50
CA THR A 381 12.44 27.25 5.16
C THR A 381 12.35 26.83 3.70
N GLN A 382 13.41 26.97 2.92
CA GLN A 382 13.51 26.52 1.54
C GLN A 382 13.59 25.00 1.44
N GLY A 383 13.11 24.43 0.33
CA GLY A 383 13.17 23.00 0.04
C GLY A 383 11.81 22.29 0.06
N THR A 384 10.71 23.04 0.01
CA THR A 384 9.36 22.51 -0.23
C THR A 384 9.06 22.42 -1.72
N LEU A 385 8.20 21.48 -2.11
CA LEU A 385 7.73 21.32 -3.49
C LEU A 385 6.24 21.70 -3.57
N GLU A 386 5.91 22.71 -4.37
CA GLU A 386 4.54 23.18 -4.55
C GLU A 386 3.97 22.79 -5.91
N GLY A 387 2.70 22.43 -5.93
CA GLY A 387 1.90 22.16 -7.11
C GLY A 387 0.55 21.58 -6.78
N ASP A 388 -0.41 21.79 -7.68
CA ASP A 388 -1.70 21.09 -7.56
C ASP A 388 -1.49 19.60 -7.84
N ILE A 389 -2.12 18.75 -7.01
CA ILE A 389 -2.09 17.30 -7.18
C ILE A 389 -2.79 16.91 -8.47
N LEU A 390 -2.22 15.96 -9.22
CA LEU A 390 -2.78 15.50 -10.49
C LEU A 390 -4.23 15.05 -10.33
N PRO A 391 -5.14 15.56 -11.17
CA PRO A 391 -6.52 15.10 -11.21
C PRO A 391 -6.63 13.63 -11.61
N GLY A 392 -7.64 12.96 -11.08
CA GLY A 392 -7.97 11.57 -11.41
C GLY A 392 -8.37 10.75 -10.20
N ASP A 393 -8.63 9.49 -10.43
CA ASP A 393 -9.07 8.54 -9.42
C ASP A 393 -8.05 8.39 -8.29
N ILE A 394 -8.56 8.31 -7.06
CA ILE A 394 -7.75 8.06 -5.87
C ILE A 394 -8.41 7.07 -4.91
N THR A 395 -7.56 6.47 -4.09
CA THR A 395 -7.97 5.79 -2.86
C THR A 395 -7.29 6.49 -1.69
N PHE A 396 -8.10 7.06 -0.80
CA PHE A 396 -7.68 7.70 0.44
C PHE A 396 -7.87 6.70 1.59
N TYR A 397 -6.83 6.41 2.35
CA TYR A 397 -6.86 5.33 3.34
C TYR A 397 -5.86 5.54 4.46
N ARG A 398 -6.08 4.84 5.57
CA ARG A 398 -5.13 4.79 6.68
C ARG A 398 -5.26 3.47 7.44
N LEU A 399 -4.14 2.89 7.78
CA LEU A 399 -3.99 1.88 8.82
C LEU A 399 -3.40 2.54 10.07
N GLN A 400 -3.92 2.24 11.24
CA GLN A 400 -3.33 2.71 12.50
C GLN A 400 -3.54 1.69 13.63
N SER A 401 -2.78 1.85 14.69
CA SER A 401 -3.04 1.21 15.98
C SER A 401 -3.44 2.24 17.01
N THR A 402 -4.21 1.80 17.98
CA THR A 402 -4.67 2.60 19.10
C THR A 402 -3.96 2.22 20.40
N ALA A 403 -4.21 2.96 21.48
CA ALA A 403 -3.59 2.72 22.77
C ALA A 403 -3.85 1.30 23.34
N ASP A 404 -4.93 0.65 22.94
CA ASP A 404 -5.26 -0.74 23.25
C ASP A 404 -4.52 -1.76 22.38
N SER A 405 -3.62 -1.30 21.53
CA SER A 405 -2.83 -2.10 20.57
C SER A 405 -3.70 -2.86 19.55
N LYS A 406 -4.89 -2.38 19.22
CA LYS A 406 -5.70 -2.91 18.13
C LYS A 406 -5.42 -2.17 16.82
N LEU A 407 -5.45 -2.91 15.72
CA LEU A 407 -5.44 -2.31 14.40
C LEU A 407 -6.83 -1.82 14.03
N ARG A 408 -6.89 -0.68 13.36
CA ARG A 408 -8.09 -0.17 12.69
C ARG A 408 -7.70 0.52 11.40
N ALA A 409 -8.61 0.55 10.45
CA ALA A 409 -8.37 1.15 9.15
C ALA A 409 -9.60 1.83 8.58
N TYR A 410 -9.37 2.79 7.70
CA TYR A 410 -10.37 3.28 6.79
C TYR A 410 -9.88 3.24 5.34
N ILE A 411 -10.83 3.16 4.42
CA ILE A 411 -10.62 3.21 2.97
C ILE A 411 -11.76 4.05 2.39
N ALA A 412 -11.44 4.99 1.50
CA ALA A 412 -12.42 5.76 0.75
C ALA A 412 -11.92 6.01 -0.66
N GLN A 413 -12.75 5.75 -1.65
CA GLN A 413 -12.43 5.97 -3.06
C GLN A 413 -13.14 7.21 -3.58
N GLY A 414 -12.47 7.95 -4.43
CA GLY A 414 -12.97 9.16 -5.06
C GLY A 414 -12.00 9.65 -6.12
N GLU A 415 -11.94 10.95 -6.30
CA GLU A 415 -11.06 11.58 -7.28
C GLU A 415 -10.50 12.91 -6.80
N VAL A 416 -9.40 13.35 -7.40
CA VAL A 416 -8.91 14.72 -7.33
C VAL A 416 -9.53 15.48 -8.51
N LEU A 417 -10.24 16.55 -8.21
CA LEU A 417 -10.90 17.35 -9.24
C LEU A 417 -9.91 18.23 -10.02
N PRO A 418 -10.09 18.43 -11.34
CA PRO A 418 -9.25 19.27 -12.17
C PRO A 418 -9.55 20.77 -11.96
N VAL A 419 -9.43 21.23 -10.72
CA VAL A 419 -9.69 22.61 -10.30
C VAL A 419 -8.44 23.19 -9.69
N ALA A 420 -7.96 24.31 -10.21
CA ALA A 420 -6.78 24.99 -9.69
C ALA A 420 -7.04 25.53 -8.27
N THR A 421 -6.17 25.16 -7.33
CA THR A 421 -6.36 25.51 -5.92
C THR A 421 -5.96 26.95 -5.58
N ARG A 422 -5.07 27.55 -6.37
CA ARG A 422 -4.49 28.89 -6.15
C ARG A 422 -3.89 29.06 -4.76
N SER A 423 -3.27 27.97 -4.24
CA SER A 423 -2.71 27.90 -2.91
C SER A 423 -1.23 27.47 -2.95
N PHE A 424 -0.69 26.98 -1.87
CA PHE A 424 0.70 26.57 -1.72
C PHE A 424 0.80 25.11 -1.21
N GLY A 425 1.99 24.52 -1.25
CA GLY A 425 2.24 23.13 -0.90
C GLY A 425 1.81 22.14 -1.98
N GLY A 426 1.80 20.87 -1.66
CA GLY A 426 1.15 19.84 -2.46
C GLY A 426 -0.33 19.79 -2.07
N ILE A 427 -1.21 20.28 -2.93
CA ILE A 427 -2.62 20.50 -2.58
C ILE A 427 -3.54 20.09 -3.72
N GLY A 428 -4.76 19.65 -3.39
CA GLY A 428 -5.80 19.34 -4.37
C GLY A 428 -7.19 19.40 -3.77
N ILE A 429 -8.19 19.49 -4.63
CA ILE A 429 -9.60 19.32 -4.23
C ILE A 429 -9.96 17.86 -4.40
N PHE A 430 -10.17 17.20 -3.29
CA PHE A 430 -10.60 15.80 -3.22
C PHE A 430 -12.11 15.73 -3.16
N ALA A 431 -12.69 14.86 -3.97
CA ALA A 431 -14.12 14.55 -3.96
C ALA A 431 -14.31 13.06 -3.69
N ILE A 432 -14.97 12.76 -2.58
CA ILE A 432 -15.28 11.39 -2.14
C ILE A 432 -16.80 11.32 -1.91
N PRO A 433 -17.52 10.40 -2.55
CA PRO A 433 -18.95 10.26 -2.33
C PRO A 433 -19.29 10.06 -0.86
N GLU A 434 -20.28 10.79 -0.36
CA GLU A 434 -20.73 10.75 1.04
C GLU A 434 -19.64 11.09 2.08
N MET A 435 -18.67 11.91 1.69
CA MET A 435 -17.53 12.27 2.57
C MET A 435 -17.98 12.90 3.89
N GLY A 436 -19.01 13.76 3.88
CA GLY A 436 -19.52 14.37 5.12
C GLY A 436 -20.00 13.34 6.13
N ARG A 437 -20.69 12.29 5.67
CA ARG A 437 -21.13 11.16 6.49
C ARG A 437 -19.94 10.35 6.99
N PHE A 438 -19.03 10.02 6.09
CA PHE A 438 -17.81 9.29 6.42
C PHE A 438 -16.93 10.05 7.41
N TYR A 439 -16.74 11.34 7.20
CA TYR A 439 -15.99 12.22 8.10
C TYR A 439 -16.55 12.19 9.52
N ARG A 440 -17.90 12.34 9.67
CA ARG A 440 -18.55 12.40 10.98
C ARG A 440 -18.54 11.04 11.68
N HIS A 441 -18.96 9.97 11.00
CA HIS A 441 -19.24 8.68 11.63
C HIS A 441 -18.07 7.70 11.63
N VAL A 442 -17.08 7.89 10.76
CA VAL A 442 -15.86 7.08 10.75
C VAL A 442 -14.70 7.86 11.30
N LEU A 443 -14.31 8.96 10.64
CA LEU A 443 -13.06 9.62 11.00
C LEU A 443 -13.11 10.21 12.41
N ILE A 444 -14.18 10.92 12.76
CA ILE A 444 -14.35 11.53 14.09
C ILE A 444 -14.72 10.47 15.14
N GLU A 445 -15.79 9.70 14.93
CA GLU A 445 -16.27 8.77 15.97
C GLU A 445 -15.31 7.64 16.29
N LYS A 446 -14.55 7.17 15.28
CA LYS A 446 -13.55 6.11 15.48
C LYS A 446 -12.12 6.64 15.70
N ASN A 447 -11.98 7.95 15.93
CA ASN A 447 -10.74 8.62 16.34
C ASN A 447 -9.57 8.45 15.37
N PHE A 448 -9.78 8.70 14.09
CA PHE A 448 -8.71 8.77 13.11
C PHE A 448 -8.08 10.16 13.10
N PRO A 449 -6.74 10.27 12.96
CA PRO A 449 -6.07 11.55 12.80
C PRO A 449 -6.30 12.12 11.40
N HIS A 450 -5.83 13.35 11.19
CA HIS A 450 -6.01 14.06 9.93
C HIS A 450 -5.14 13.53 8.77
N HIS A 451 -4.04 12.85 9.05
CA HIS A 451 -3.21 12.24 8.02
C HIS A 451 -3.88 11.00 7.40
N GLY A 452 -3.83 10.90 6.08
CA GLY A 452 -4.15 9.70 5.33
C GLY A 452 -3.21 9.51 4.16
N ALA A 453 -2.99 8.25 3.76
CA ALA A 453 -2.25 7.94 2.57
C ALA A 453 -3.17 7.98 1.35
N VAL A 454 -2.62 8.39 0.21
CA VAL A 454 -3.32 8.49 -1.07
C VAL A 454 -2.61 7.67 -2.12
N ALA A 455 -3.27 6.65 -2.63
CA ALA A 455 -2.88 5.94 -3.84
C ALA A 455 -3.64 6.52 -5.05
N PHE A 456 -2.95 6.69 -6.16
CA PHE A 456 -3.51 7.25 -7.39
C PHE A 456 -4.14 6.14 -8.23
N GLY A 457 -5.45 5.99 -8.11
CA GLY A 457 -6.29 4.95 -8.68
C GLY A 457 -7.23 4.33 -7.65
N HIS A 458 -8.13 3.45 -8.10
CA HIS A 458 -9.08 2.74 -7.25
C HIS A 458 -8.52 1.38 -6.80
N PHE A 459 -7.96 1.33 -5.59
CA PHE A 459 -7.35 0.16 -4.97
C PHE A 459 -8.08 -0.33 -3.70
N GLY A 460 -9.28 0.18 -3.46
CA GLY A 460 -10.01 -0.06 -2.22
C GLY A 460 -10.23 -1.54 -1.92
N LYS A 461 -10.59 -2.34 -2.92
CA LYS A 461 -10.79 -3.80 -2.76
C LYS A 461 -9.51 -4.50 -2.32
N ALA A 462 -8.38 -4.22 -2.97
CA ALA A 462 -7.10 -4.83 -2.62
C ALA A 462 -6.63 -4.40 -1.22
N LEU A 463 -6.74 -3.12 -0.88
CA LEU A 463 -6.42 -2.61 0.47
C LEU A 463 -7.32 -3.24 1.54
N TYR A 464 -8.61 -3.41 1.27
CA TYR A 464 -9.55 -4.07 2.17
C TYR A 464 -9.10 -5.49 2.49
N GLU A 465 -8.75 -6.27 1.46
CA GLU A 465 -8.30 -7.65 1.64
C GLU A 465 -6.92 -7.73 2.33
N VAL A 466 -6.01 -6.80 2.05
CA VAL A 466 -4.75 -6.68 2.80
C VAL A 466 -5.01 -6.42 4.28
N PHE A 467 -5.84 -5.44 4.62
CA PHE A 467 -6.12 -5.09 6.01
C PHE A 467 -6.83 -6.21 6.76
N LYS A 468 -7.76 -6.89 6.11
CA LYS A 468 -8.41 -8.09 6.65
C LYS A 468 -7.39 -9.22 6.88
N TYR A 469 -6.51 -9.47 5.91
CA TYR A 469 -5.49 -10.52 6.00
C TYR A 469 -4.52 -10.28 7.15
N ILE A 470 -4.07 -9.05 7.35
CA ILE A 470 -3.14 -8.71 8.43
C ILE A 470 -3.81 -8.62 9.81
N GLY A 471 -5.13 -8.74 9.87
CA GLY A 471 -5.88 -8.89 11.13
C GLY A 471 -6.51 -7.62 11.67
N VAL A 472 -6.85 -6.66 10.82
CA VAL A 472 -7.76 -5.58 11.21
C VAL A 472 -9.12 -6.22 11.49
N PRO A 473 -9.71 -6.03 12.69
CA PRO A 473 -11.06 -6.52 12.98
C PRO A 473 -12.09 -5.96 12.00
N VAL A 474 -13.07 -6.77 11.62
CA VAL A 474 -14.09 -6.37 10.63
C VAL A 474 -14.85 -5.11 11.07
N GLU A 475 -15.16 -5.01 12.37
CA GLU A 475 -15.80 -3.84 12.98
C GLU A 475 -14.95 -2.57 12.98
N ASP A 476 -13.64 -2.71 12.79
CA ASP A 476 -12.65 -1.62 12.73
C ASP A 476 -12.06 -1.40 11.34
N LEU A 477 -12.55 -2.15 10.35
CA LEU A 477 -12.19 -2.00 8.93
C LEU A 477 -13.30 -1.27 8.17
N ASN A 478 -13.14 0.04 8.02
CA ASN A 478 -14.16 0.93 7.51
C ASN A 478 -13.91 1.25 6.03
N PHE A 479 -14.69 0.67 5.15
CA PHE A 479 -14.64 0.99 3.72
C PHE A 479 -15.85 1.85 3.34
N ASN A 480 -15.61 3.10 2.95
CA ASN A 480 -16.65 4.01 2.48
C ASN A 480 -17.12 3.58 1.08
N GLN A 481 -18.11 2.75 1.04
CA GLN A 481 -18.72 2.25 -0.19
C GLN A 481 -19.91 3.12 -0.59
N PRO A 482 -20.05 3.47 -1.87
CA PRO A 482 -21.28 4.05 -2.37
C PRO A 482 -22.47 3.13 -2.10
N LYS A 483 -23.65 3.74 -1.94
CA LYS A 483 -24.89 3.04 -1.63
C LYS A 483 -25.13 1.86 -2.59
N GLY A 484 -25.34 0.68 -2.02
CA GLY A 484 -25.62 -0.57 -2.74
C GLY A 484 -24.45 -1.55 -2.81
N MET A 485 -23.26 -1.21 -2.36
CA MET A 485 -22.16 -2.17 -2.22
C MET A 485 -22.25 -2.92 -0.89
N LEU A 486 -21.91 -4.21 -0.91
CA LEU A 486 -22.06 -5.11 0.24
C LEU A 486 -20.69 -5.58 0.72
N TYR A 487 -20.11 -4.83 1.63
CA TYR A 487 -19.00 -5.33 2.44
C TYR A 487 -19.42 -5.47 3.90
N PRO A 488 -18.86 -6.45 4.67
CA PRO A 488 -19.23 -6.65 6.07
C PRO A 488 -19.00 -5.43 6.97
N THR A 489 -18.14 -4.54 6.51
CA THR A 489 -17.80 -3.27 7.16
C THR A 489 -18.61 -2.10 6.64
N GLU A 490 -19.55 -2.35 5.73
CA GLU A 490 -20.47 -1.31 5.32
C GLU A 490 -21.13 -0.74 6.57
N ASN A 491 -20.89 0.53 6.80
CA ASN A 491 -21.42 1.18 7.97
C ASN A 491 -22.87 1.61 7.69
N PRO A 492 -23.85 1.08 8.40
CA PRO A 492 -25.26 1.38 8.18
C PRO A 492 -25.70 2.73 8.74
N PHE A 493 -24.79 3.61 9.09
CA PHE A 493 -25.09 4.91 9.69
C PHE A 493 -26.00 5.81 8.91
#